data_f3b1e3673e27d7a4c7b5eacd7e00abfa
#
_entry.id   f3b1e3673e27d7a4c7b5eacd7e00abfa
#
_cell.length_a   1.000
_cell.length_b   1.000
_cell.length_c   1.000
_cell.angle_alpha   90.00
_cell.angle_beta   90.00
_cell.angle_gamma   90.00
#
_symmetry.space_group_name_H-M   'P 1'
#
loop_
_entity.id
_entity.type
_entity.pdbx_description
1 polymer ?
#
loop_
_entity_poly.entity_id
_entity_poly.type
_entity_poly.pdbx_seq_one_letter_code
_entity_poly.pdbx_strand_id
1 'polypeptide(L)'
;RFYAWHDGRNGCFLGISKVISEKVKLNGVKLFEGLLLGGEQIYETPVKENEKDRQDLTLDVPWYQVGSGTKTYMVGMFKEETSRDIKNEDLPTLIWRNGMYRGSIFAVVGDYLKDSTASGILDGMLTEASEYSIYPIVNAQNLSMVNFPGFADENNEELMELYSQSVTGVGRDVIWPTLISIVEHSDLKMTCFIQPQADYKDGIEPDSEFLEFYLKQFKEQSAEAGLSMEYKSADSLEEKVDRDGEFFANADSDYRYGAAFAEERDLTDVLNLSEIKLLKNVSTLICEYTEKHPVVSYASDSITLQSVVGDGMHYTYSADLRMRSIQSALGYTNIMLNLQDIFWPQNEKDRWEIMERRFASNLLTYWNKFNCFTATTLSESDRRVRTFLNVDYTESREENVITLNTTKADSWFILRTHGEKIEDIEGGSQTKIEKDAYLIHAEDHTVKIQVDEPGLSYDSRHQ
;
A
#
# COMPACT_ATOMS: atom_id res chain seq x y z
N ARG A 1 23.72 -5.55 11.28
CA ARG A 1 24.07 -4.53 12.29
C ARG A 1 24.05 -3.17 11.62
N PHE A 2 23.20 -2.27 12.05
CA PHE A 2 23.17 -0.89 11.59
C PHE A 2 24.20 -0.06 12.38
N TYR A 3 24.98 0.73 11.69
CA TYR A 3 25.90 1.69 12.30
C TYR A 3 25.61 3.07 11.74
N ALA A 4 25.27 4.03 12.59
CA ALA A 4 25.30 5.44 12.23
C ALA A 4 26.74 5.95 12.41
N TRP A 5 27.35 6.50 11.37
CA TRP A 5 28.72 7.03 11.41
C TRP A 5 28.74 8.50 11.05
N HIS A 6 29.31 9.29 11.91
CA HIS A 6 29.51 10.73 11.71
C HIS A 6 30.98 11.12 11.53
N ASP A 7 31.90 10.17 11.31
CA ASP A 7 33.35 10.48 11.23
C ASP A 7 33.92 10.16 9.84
N GLY A 8 34.53 11.15 9.20
CA GLY A 8 35.11 11.07 7.85
C GLY A 8 36.28 10.10 7.67
N ARG A 9 36.70 9.33 8.70
CA ARG A 9 37.77 8.34 8.60
C ARG A 9 37.36 7.00 8.01
N ASN A 10 36.07 6.73 7.86
CA ASN A 10 35.58 5.43 7.41
C ASN A 10 34.96 5.45 6.00
N GLY A 11 35.16 6.50 5.22
CA GLY A 11 34.72 6.60 3.83
C GLY A 11 35.14 5.41 2.96
N CYS A 12 36.27 4.80 3.24
CA CYS A 12 36.79 3.65 2.49
C CYS A 12 35.87 2.41 2.60
N PHE A 13 35.31 2.14 3.77
CA PHE A 13 34.38 0.99 3.94
C PHE A 13 33.04 1.21 3.26
N LEU A 14 32.56 2.44 3.23
CA LEU A 14 31.30 2.80 2.57
C LEU A 14 31.46 2.98 1.06
N GLY A 15 32.69 2.93 0.52
CA GLY A 15 32.96 3.19 -0.89
C GLY A 15 32.85 4.67 -1.28
N ILE A 16 32.85 5.59 -0.32
CA ILE A 16 32.80 7.03 -0.58
C ILE A 16 34.19 7.48 -1.09
N SER A 17 34.22 7.95 -2.33
CA SER A 17 35.44 8.48 -2.95
C SER A 17 35.68 9.93 -2.60
N LYS A 18 34.63 10.73 -2.45
CA LYS A 18 34.69 12.16 -2.15
C LYS A 18 33.43 12.66 -1.44
N VAL A 19 33.63 13.57 -0.50
CA VAL A 19 32.55 14.39 0.09
C VAL A 19 32.63 15.75 -0.60
N ILE A 20 31.58 16.08 -1.39
CA ILE A 20 31.53 17.34 -2.13
C ILE A 20 30.97 18.44 -1.24
N SER A 21 29.91 18.13 -0.47
CA SER A 21 29.29 19.05 0.47
C SER A 21 28.66 18.28 1.64
N GLU A 22 28.66 18.87 2.81
CA GLU A 22 27.97 18.34 3.98
C GLU A 22 26.44 18.51 3.86
N LYS A 23 25.99 19.47 3.05
CA LYS A 23 24.57 19.73 2.79
C LYS A 23 24.37 20.33 1.41
N VAL A 24 23.48 19.71 0.64
CA VAL A 24 23.05 20.19 -0.66
C VAL A 24 21.55 20.03 -0.79
N LYS A 25 20.90 21.00 -1.45
CA LYS A 25 19.47 20.94 -1.74
C LYS A 25 19.22 20.32 -3.11
N LEU A 26 18.46 19.25 -3.13
CA LEU A 26 18.05 18.56 -4.34
C LEU A 26 16.76 19.14 -4.92
N ASN A 27 16.49 18.83 -6.19
CA ASN A 27 15.22 19.09 -6.86
C ASN A 27 14.32 17.84 -6.90
N GLY A 28 14.85 16.71 -6.50
CA GLY A 28 14.15 15.43 -6.50
C GLY A 28 15.10 14.27 -6.31
N VAL A 29 14.58 13.08 -6.45
CA VAL A 29 15.35 11.84 -6.37
C VAL A 29 14.96 10.89 -7.50
N LYS A 30 15.92 10.07 -7.94
CA LYS A 30 15.69 8.97 -8.87
C LYS A 30 16.04 7.65 -8.19
N LEU A 31 15.08 6.72 -8.16
CA LEU A 31 15.25 5.32 -7.78
C LEU A 31 15.51 4.50 -9.06
N PHE A 32 16.53 3.67 -9.05
CA PHE A 32 16.86 2.75 -10.14
C PHE A 32 16.20 1.39 -9.92
N GLU A 33 16.16 0.58 -10.97
CA GLU A 33 15.71 -0.82 -10.90
C GLU A 33 16.56 -1.67 -9.94
N GLY A 34 15.96 -2.75 -9.42
CA GLY A 34 16.64 -3.82 -8.70
C GLY A 34 16.51 -3.76 -7.18
N LEU A 35 16.27 -2.59 -6.56
CA LEU A 35 16.06 -2.51 -5.11
C LEU A 35 14.59 -2.79 -4.75
N LEU A 36 13.68 -1.98 -5.26
CA LEU A 36 12.23 -2.17 -5.10
C LEU A 36 11.61 -2.70 -6.39
N LEU A 37 10.49 -3.39 -6.28
CA LEU A 37 9.65 -3.76 -7.42
C LEU A 37 8.97 -2.52 -8.02
N GLY A 38 8.52 -2.62 -9.28
CA GLY A 38 7.86 -1.54 -10.01
C GLY A 38 8.80 -0.68 -10.85
N GLY A 39 10.05 -1.11 -11.04
CA GLY A 39 11.03 -0.48 -11.95
C GLY A 39 11.56 0.87 -11.46
N GLU A 40 12.13 1.66 -12.38
CA GLU A 40 12.63 2.99 -12.07
C GLU A 40 11.52 3.96 -11.66
N GLN A 41 11.83 4.87 -10.73
CA GLN A 41 10.93 5.94 -10.31
C GLN A 41 11.67 7.27 -10.16
N ILE A 42 11.02 8.33 -10.59
CA ILE A 42 11.51 9.71 -10.47
C ILE A 42 10.51 10.50 -9.64
N TYR A 43 11.00 11.13 -8.57
CA TYR A 43 10.27 12.02 -7.70
C TYR A 43 10.88 13.42 -7.83
N GLU A 44 10.40 14.19 -8.79
CA GLU A 44 10.89 15.54 -9.06
C GLU A 44 9.94 16.58 -8.47
N THR A 45 10.50 17.65 -7.88
CA THR A 45 9.69 18.75 -7.34
C THR A 45 8.81 19.34 -8.44
N PRO A 46 7.48 19.30 -8.28
CA PRO A 46 6.58 19.78 -9.31
C PRO A 46 6.77 21.26 -9.60
N VAL A 47 6.65 21.63 -10.89
CA VAL A 47 6.69 23.02 -11.32
C VAL A 47 5.35 23.71 -11.08
N LYS A 48 4.24 22.95 -11.24
CA LYS A 48 2.89 23.48 -11.05
C LYS A 48 2.61 23.71 -9.57
N GLU A 49 2.04 24.88 -9.24
CA GLU A 49 1.74 25.28 -7.85
C GLU A 49 0.81 24.28 -7.14
N ASN A 50 -0.23 23.83 -7.84
CA ASN A 50 -1.23 22.89 -7.29
C ASN A 50 -0.73 21.45 -7.11
N GLU A 51 0.51 21.16 -7.48
CA GLU A 51 1.14 19.84 -7.33
C GLU A 51 2.32 19.86 -6.35
N LYS A 52 2.68 21.03 -5.79
CA LYS A 52 3.85 21.17 -4.91
C LYS A 52 3.75 20.37 -3.62
N ASP A 53 2.54 20.16 -3.13
CA ASP A 53 2.28 19.39 -1.91
C ASP A 53 2.66 17.91 -2.06
N ARG A 54 2.86 17.42 -3.30
CA ARG A 54 3.34 16.05 -3.55
C ARG A 54 4.77 15.83 -3.09
N GLN A 55 5.59 16.89 -3.07
CA GLN A 55 7.00 16.81 -2.69
C GLN A 55 7.17 16.95 -1.19
N ASP A 56 7.32 15.83 -0.51
CA ASP A 56 7.50 15.69 0.93
C ASP A 56 8.74 14.83 1.30
N LEU A 57 9.57 14.44 0.32
CA LEU A 57 10.83 13.76 0.57
C LEU A 57 11.87 14.71 1.11
N THR A 58 12.81 14.17 1.92
CA THR A 58 13.96 14.92 2.41
C THR A 58 14.91 15.25 1.27
N LEU A 59 14.98 16.53 0.89
CA LEU A 59 15.81 17.03 -0.20
C LEU A 59 17.11 17.75 0.26
N ASP A 60 17.31 17.93 1.54
CA ASP A 60 18.52 18.48 2.13
C ASP A 60 19.42 17.34 2.64
N VAL A 61 20.43 16.97 1.88
CA VAL A 61 21.27 15.78 2.12
C VAL A 61 22.74 16.08 1.96
N PRO A 62 23.65 15.28 2.52
CA PRO A 62 25.07 15.32 2.17
C PRO A 62 25.29 14.91 0.71
N TRP A 63 26.26 15.50 0.05
CA TRP A 63 26.67 15.10 -1.30
C TRP A 63 27.90 14.21 -1.25
N TYR A 64 27.66 12.92 -1.36
CA TYR A 64 28.68 11.90 -1.50
C TYR A 64 28.82 11.46 -2.96
N GLN A 65 30.06 11.37 -3.43
CA GLN A 65 30.43 10.63 -4.63
C GLN A 65 31.02 9.28 -4.19
N VAL A 66 30.57 8.22 -4.87
CA VAL A 66 31.02 6.85 -4.61
C VAL A 66 32.08 6.42 -5.62
N GLY A 67 32.92 5.48 -5.23
CA GLY A 67 34.04 4.99 -6.06
C GLY A 67 33.61 3.83 -6.98
N SER A 68 34.58 3.39 -7.80
CA SER A 68 34.44 2.18 -8.60
C SER A 68 34.24 0.95 -7.69
N GLY A 69 33.35 0.04 -8.07
CA GLY A 69 32.98 -1.14 -7.26
C GLY A 69 31.73 -0.94 -6.40
N THR A 70 31.13 0.25 -6.43
CA THR A 70 29.81 0.49 -5.83
C THR A 70 28.68 0.32 -6.84
N LYS A 71 27.55 -0.18 -6.39
CA LYS A 71 26.28 -0.20 -7.15
C LYS A 71 25.33 0.80 -6.50
N THR A 72 24.84 1.75 -7.29
CA THR A 72 23.94 2.81 -6.82
C THR A 72 22.50 2.44 -7.15
N TYR A 73 21.60 2.60 -6.17
CA TYR A 73 20.17 2.34 -6.30
C TYR A 73 19.32 3.60 -6.26
N MET A 74 19.83 4.68 -5.67
CA MET A 74 19.11 5.95 -5.59
C MET A 74 20.06 7.14 -5.63
N VAL A 75 19.69 8.14 -6.40
CA VAL A 75 20.47 9.40 -6.53
C VAL A 75 19.58 10.62 -6.33
N GLY A 76 20.20 11.70 -5.86
CA GLY A 76 19.58 13.02 -5.87
C GLY A 76 19.68 13.68 -7.23
N MET A 77 18.70 14.51 -7.57
CA MET A 77 18.66 15.26 -8.83
C MET A 77 18.75 16.77 -8.57
N PHE A 78 19.34 17.49 -9.51
CA PHE A 78 19.37 18.94 -9.56
C PHE A 78 18.43 19.45 -10.66
N LYS A 79 18.07 20.75 -10.60
CA LYS A 79 17.40 21.39 -11.72
C LYS A 79 18.29 21.33 -12.95
N GLU A 80 17.70 21.16 -14.13
CA GLU A 80 18.44 21.09 -15.41
C GLU A 80 19.43 22.23 -15.62
N GLU A 81 19.09 23.45 -15.21
CA GLU A 81 19.96 24.63 -15.31
C GLU A 81 21.22 24.51 -14.45
N THR A 82 21.12 23.78 -13.31
CA THR A 82 22.24 23.58 -12.39
C THR A 82 23.05 22.33 -12.76
N SER A 83 22.44 21.36 -13.45
CA SER A 83 23.03 20.06 -13.76
C SER A 83 23.80 20.01 -15.09
N ARG A 84 23.79 21.09 -15.90
CA ARG A 84 24.43 21.11 -17.24
C ARG A 84 25.91 20.70 -17.26
N ASP A 85 26.62 20.92 -16.16
CA ASP A 85 28.04 20.60 -16.03
C ASP A 85 28.29 19.39 -15.10
N ILE A 86 27.25 18.73 -14.55
CA ILE A 86 27.36 17.61 -13.64
C ILE A 86 27.05 16.33 -14.43
N LYS A 87 28.00 15.41 -14.46
CA LYS A 87 27.76 14.09 -15.06
C LYS A 87 26.84 13.24 -14.16
N ASN A 88 26.07 12.31 -14.75
CA ASN A 88 25.19 11.42 -14.00
C ASN A 88 25.91 10.62 -12.91
N GLU A 89 27.17 10.22 -13.16
CA GLU A 89 28.02 9.49 -12.22
C GLU A 89 28.47 10.34 -11.02
N ASP A 90 28.35 11.67 -11.12
CA ASP A 90 28.74 12.63 -10.09
C ASP A 90 27.56 13.10 -9.22
N LEU A 91 26.30 12.63 -9.51
CA LEU A 91 25.12 13.02 -8.73
C LEU A 91 25.22 12.55 -7.27
N PRO A 92 24.57 13.26 -6.32
CA PRO A 92 24.54 12.84 -4.92
C PRO A 92 23.96 11.43 -4.78
N THR A 93 24.74 10.49 -4.28
CA THR A 93 24.31 9.12 -4.08
C THR A 93 23.57 8.99 -2.75
N LEU A 94 22.37 8.42 -2.76
CA LEU A 94 21.48 8.32 -1.60
C LEU A 94 21.37 6.88 -1.07
N ILE A 95 21.28 5.88 -1.94
CA ILE A 95 21.29 4.46 -1.57
C ILE A 95 22.27 3.74 -2.48
N TRP A 96 23.23 3.04 -1.88
CA TRP A 96 24.22 2.29 -2.64
C TRP A 96 24.75 1.08 -1.87
N ARG A 97 25.35 0.14 -2.60
CA ARG A 97 26.11 -1.00 -2.09
C ARG A 97 27.58 -0.85 -2.44
N ASN A 98 28.44 -1.08 -1.47
CA ASN A 98 29.89 -1.26 -1.71
C ASN A 98 30.24 -2.73 -1.54
N GLY A 99 30.78 -3.35 -2.58
CA GLY A 99 31.27 -4.72 -2.55
C GLY A 99 32.60 -4.82 -1.78
N MET A 100 32.70 -5.82 -0.93
CA MET A 100 33.94 -6.16 -0.18
C MET A 100 34.29 -7.62 -0.42
N TYR A 101 35.54 -8.00 -0.20
CA TYR A 101 36.07 -9.34 -0.49
C TYR A 101 35.21 -10.51 0.05
N ARG A 102 34.44 -10.31 1.11
CA ARG A 102 33.61 -11.33 1.75
C ARG A 102 32.21 -10.84 2.15
N GLY A 103 31.71 -9.82 1.51
CA GLY A 103 30.39 -9.27 1.81
C GLY A 103 30.10 -7.95 1.14
N SER A 104 29.00 -7.37 1.50
CA SER A 104 28.55 -6.09 0.99
C SER A 104 28.17 -5.15 2.14
N ILE A 105 28.41 -3.87 1.96
CA ILE A 105 27.92 -2.83 2.87
C ILE A 105 26.94 -1.97 2.09
N PHE A 106 25.75 -1.81 2.64
CA PHE A 106 24.76 -0.89 2.12
C PHE A 106 24.79 0.41 2.92
N ALA A 107 24.63 1.52 2.22
CA ALA A 107 24.53 2.83 2.83
C ALA A 107 23.25 3.53 2.37
N VAL A 108 22.58 4.21 3.29
CA VAL A 108 21.37 4.97 3.07
C VAL A 108 21.56 6.38 3.64
N VAL A 109 21.33 7.37 2.82
CA VAL A 109 21.35 8.80 3.17
C VAL A 109 19.94 9.35 3.09
N GLY A 110 19.44 9.90 4.19
CA GLY A 110 18.06 10.39 4.32
C GLY A 110 17.19 9.49 5.22
N ASP A 111 15.91 9.77 5.23
CA ASP A 111 14.95 9.23 6.20
C ASP A 111 14.21 7.95 5.72
N TYR A 112 14.75 7.30 4.69
CA TYR A 112 14.09 6.17 4.01
C TYR A 112 13.95 4.87 4.84
N LEU A 113 14.53 4.82 6.04
CA LEU A 113 14.44 3.67 6.94
C LEU A 113 13.67 3.98 8.24
N LYS A 114 12.92 5.08 8.30
CA LYS A 114 12.20 5.48 9.52
C LYS A 114 10.89 4.74 9.75
N ASP A 115 10.20 4.39 8.67
CA ASP A 115 8.87 3.80 8.69
C ASP A 115 8.81 2.51 7.86
N SER A 116 7.63 2.07 7.45
CA SER A 116 7.47 0.87 6.62
C SER A 116 8.14 0.95 5.24
N THR A 117 8.64 2.14 4.85
CA THR A 117 9.54 2.27 3.68
C THR A 117 10.81 1.43 3.86
N ALA A 118 11.23 1.18 5.07
CA ALA A 118 12.37 0.31 5.36
C ALA A 118 12.16 -1.13 4.88
N SER A 119 10.94 -1.68 4.90
CA SER A 119 10.68 -3.10 4.67
C SER A 119 11.20 -3.57 3.31
N GLY A 120 10.71 -3.02 2.23
CA GLY A 120 11.14 -3.42 0.87
C GLY A 120 12.57 -2.99 0.53
N ILE A 121 13.06 -1.87 1.10
CA ILE A 121 14.47 -1.46 0.95
C ILE A 121 15.38 -2.52 1.58
N LEU A 122 15.07 -3.01 2.77
CA LEU A 122 15.87 -4.02 3.46
C LEU A 122 15.77 -5.38 2.75
N ASP A 123 14.59 -5.79 2.28
CA ASP A 123 14.42 -7.01 1.49
C ASP A 123 15.17 -6.92 0.16
N GLY A 124 15.13 -5.76 -0.51
CA GLY A 124 15.93 -5.51 -1.69
C GLY A 124 17.43 -5.60 -1.43
N MET A 125 17.91 -5.09 -0.29
CA MET A 125 19.31 -5.22 0.11
C MET A 125 19.72 -6.67 0.40
N LEU A 126 18.84 -7.45 1.05
CA LEU A 126 19.06 -8.88 1.28
C LEU A 126 19.10 -9.64 -0.04
N THR A 127 18.17 -9.38 -0.94
CA THR A 127 18.15 -9.95 -2.29
C THR A 127 19.45 -9.65 -3.04
N GLU A 128 19.90 -8.40 -3.05
CA GLU A 128 21.14 -7.99 -3.71
C GLU A 128 22.41 -8.60 -3.10
N ALA A 129 22.33 -9.06 -1.85
CA ALA A 129 23.46 -9.72 -1.15
C ALA A 129 23.42 -11.25 -1.29
N SER A 130 22.33 -11.83 -1.79
CA SER A 130 22.10 -13.27 -1.91
C SER A 130 22.20 -13.70 -3.38
N GLU A 131 22.38 -14.98 -3.64
CA GLU A 131 22.35 -15.57 -4.97
C GLU A 131 20.95 -15.53 -5.58
N TYR A 132 19.94 -15.77 -4.77
CA TYR A 132 18.52 -15.58 -5.02
C TYR A 132 17.82 -15.25 -3.70
N SER A 133 16.58 -14.83 -3.73
CA SER A 133 15.75 -14.72 -2.54
C SER A 133 14.33 -15.21 -2.82
N ILE A 134 13.74 -15.93 -1.85
CA ILE A 134 12.35 -16.31 -1.85
C ILE A 134 11.75 -15.99 -0.48
N TYR A 135 10.61 -15.31 -0.44
CA TYR A 135 9.99 -14.89 0.81
C TYR A 135 8.46 -14.81 0.67
N PRO A 136 7.71 -15.08 1.77
CA PRO A 136 6.25 -15.06 1.73
C PRO A 136 5.70 -13.66 1.62
N ILE A 137 4.53 -13.55 0.98
CA ILE A 137 3.77 -12.31 0.82
C ILE A 137 2.28 -12.54 1.02
N VAL A 138 1.53 -11.45 1.18
CA VAL A 138 0.06 -11.46 1.27
C VAL A 138 -0.58 -11.67 -0.10
N ASN A 139 -0.05 -11.05 -1.14
CA ASN A 139 -0.61 -11.01 -2.49
C ASN A 139 -2.04 -10.44 -2.53
N ALA A 140 -2.25 -9.22 -2.04
CA ALA A 140 -3.55 -8.56 -1.98
C ALA A 140 -3.46 -7.08 -2.37
N GLN A 141 -4.37 -6.64 -3.25
CA GLN A 141 -4.59 -5.23 -3.60
C GLN A 141 -6.04 -4.85 -3.31
N ASN A 142 -6.24 -3.98 -2.34
CA ASN A 142 -7.54 -3.58 -1.83
C ASN A 142 -7.85 -2.12 -2.21
N LEU A 143 -9.15 -1.84 -2.39
CA LEU A 143 -9.68 -0.50 -2.53
C LEU A 143 -10.84 -0.33 -1.53
N SER A 144 -10.70 0.64 -0.62
CA SER A 144 -11.63 0.88 0.48
C SER A 144 -12.38 2.20 0.29
N MET A 145 -13.71 2.12 0.15
CA MET A 145 -14.59 3.28 0.11
C MET A 145 -15.20 3.48 1.49
N VAL A 146 -14.74 4.47 2.23
CA VAL A 146 -15.15 4.70 3.62
C VAL A 146 -16.29 5.72 3.67
N ASN A 147 -17.23 5.51 4.61
CA ASN A 147 -18.41 6.33 4.83
C ASN A 147 -19.35 6.37 3.62
N PHE A 148 -19.52 5.20 3.00
CA PHE A 148 -20.39 5.05 1.83
C PHE A 148 -20.99 3.65 1.73
N PRO A 149 -22.29 3.55 1.40
CA PRO A 149 -23.27 4.64 1.30
C PRO A 149 -23.71 5.17 2.67
N GLY A 150 -24.25 6.41 2.66
CA GLY A 150 -25.02 6.98 3.76
C GLY A 150 -26.52 6.80 3.55
N PHE A 151 -27.30 6.77 4.64
CA PHE A 151 -28.75 6.50 4.62
C PHE A 151 -29.57 7.54 5.38
N ALA A 152 -28.94 8.53 6.00
CA ALA A 152 -29.60 9.66 6.62
C ALA A 152 -29.46 10.90 5.74
N ASP A 153 -30.55 11.62 5.49
CA ASP A 153 -30.55 12.87 4.71
C ASP A 153 -30.10 14.05 5.60
N GLU A 154 -28.91 13.91 6.17
CA GLU A 154 -28.21 14.92 6.95
C GLU A 154 -27.69 16.04 6.06
N ASN A 155 -27.41 17.22 6.64
CA ASN A 155 -26.85 18.36 5.90
C ASN A 155 -27.59 18.69 4.58
N ASN A 156 -28.91 18.45 4.58
CA ASN A 156 -29.74 18.46 3.36
C ASN A 156 -29.79 19.83 2.68
N GLU A 157 -29.75 20.95 3.46
CA GLU A 157 -29.79 22.32 2.88
C GLU A 157 -28.60 22.54 1.95
N GLU A 158 -27.40 22.19 2.39
CA GLU A 158 -26.16 22.39 1.62
C GLU A 158 -26.11 21.48 0.39
N LEU A 159 -26.47 20.20 0.54
CA LEU A 159 -26.49 19.26 -0.58
C LEU A 159 -27.56 19.58 -1.61
N MET A 160 -28.73 20.06 -1.20
CA MET A 160 -29.76 20.56 -2.11
C MET A 160 -29.30 21.80 -2.88
N GLU A 161 -28.51 22.71 -2.25
CA GLU A 161 -27.91 23.85 -2.93
C GLU A 161 -26.85 23.42 -3.97
N LEU A 162 -26.00 22.45 -3.60
CA LEU A 162 -24.89 22.02 -4.46
C LEU A 162 -25.34 21.06 -5.58
N TYR A 163 -26.20 20.10 -5.28
CA TYR A 163 -26.55 18.99 -6.17
C TYR A 163 -28.03 18.92 -6.54
N SER A 164 -28.88 19.72 -5.92
CA SER A 164 -30.35 19.62 -6.01
C SER A 164 -30.87 18.23 -5.62
N GLN A 165 -30.18 17.54 -4.72
CA GLN A 165 -30.51 16.20 -4.23
C GLN A 165 -30.11 16.07 -2.75
N SER A 166 -30.74 15.09 -2.05
CA SER A 166 -30.39 14.72 -0.69
C SER A 166 -29.13 13.83 -0.63
N VAL A 167 -28.62 13.52 0.56
CA VAL A 167 -27.47 12.62 0.78
C VAL A 167 -27.68 11.29 0.04
N THR A 168 -28.84 10.65 0.27
CA THR A 168 -29.16 9.37 -0.35
C THR A 168 -29.26 9.47 -1.86
N GLY A 169 -29.79 10.59 -2.38
CA GLY A 169 -29.86 10.89 -3.81
C GLY A 169 -28.48 11.10 -4.43
N VAL A 170 -27.63 11.92 -3.81
CA VAL A 170 -26.23 12.14 -4.27
C VAL A 170 -25.46 10.84 -4.26
N GLY A 171 -25.56 10.04 -3.20
CA GLY A 171 -24.90 8.74 -3.11
C GLY A 171 -25.28 7.80 -4.25
N ARG A 172 -26.60 7.66 -4.50
CA ARG A 172 -27.12 6.71 -5.48
C ARG A 172 -26.95 7.17 -6.94
N ASP A 173 -27.25 8.43 -7.22
CA ASP A 173 -27.43 8.90 -8.60
C ASP A 173 -26.20 9.63 -9.15
N VAL A 174 -25.29 10.09 -8.28
CA VAL A 174 -24.10 10.85 -8.65
C VAL A 174 -22.81 10.06 -8.33
N ILE A 175 -22.63 9.65 -7.06
CA ILE A 175 -21.38 9.01 -6.63
C ILE A 175 -21.26 7.59 -7.15
N TRP A 176 -22.27 6.75 -6.89
CA TRP A 176 -22.20 5.31 -7.18
C TRP A 176 -21.88 4.97 -8.65
N PRO A 177 -22.55 5.56 -9.66
CA PRO A 177 -22.25 5.26 -11.07
C PRO A 177 -20.81 5.61 -11.48
N THR A 178 -20.29 6.71 -10.96
CA THR A 178 -18.92 7.14 -11.28
C THR A 178 -17.86 6.31 -10.56
N LEU A 179 -18.12 5.89 -9.31
CA LEU A 179 -17.25 4.95 -8.60
C LEU A 179 -17.13 3.62 -9.35
N ILE A 180 -18.24 3.03 -9.79
CA ILE A 180 -18.23 1.80 -10.60
C ILE A 180 -17.32 2.00 -11.82
N SER A 181 -17.51 3.08 -12.57
CA SER A 181 -16.70 3.35 -13.76
C SER A 181 -15.21 3.46 -13.47
N ILE A 182 -14.82 4.12 -12.38
CA ILE A 182 -13.40 4.25 -11.98
C ILE A 182 -12.82 2.89 -11.59
N VAL A 183 -13.57 2.11 -10.81
CA VAL A 183 -13.12 0.80 -10.31
C VAL A 183 -12.97 -0.20 -11.45
N GLU A 184 -13.92 -0.25 -12.39
CA GLU A 184 -13.84 -1.10 -13.58
C GLU A 184 -12.57 -0.81 -14.42
N HIS A 185 -12.12 0.44 -14.49
CA HIS A 185 -10.90 0.83 -15.20
C HIS A 185 -9.61 0.56 -14.40
N SER A 186 -9.72 0.28 -13.12
CA SER A 186 -8.56 0.05 -12.24
C SER A 186 -8.18 -1.42 -12.10
N ASP A 187 -9.03 -2.34 -12.53
CA ASP A 187 -8.93 -3.79 -12.29
C ASP A 187 -8.84 -4.15 -10.79
N LEU A 188 -9.34 -3.28 -9.90
CA LEU A 188 -9.39 -3.50 -8.46
C LEU A 188 -10.80 -3.94 -8.02
N LYS A 189 -10.86 -4.60 -6.86
CA LYS A 189 -12.11 -4.86 -6.14
C LYS A 189 -12.25 -3.85 -5.00
N MET A 190 -13.46 -3.42 -4.74
CA MET A 190 -13.73 -2.49 -3.65
C MET A 190 -14.46 -3.13 -2.47
N THR A 191 -14.19 -2.60 -1.29
CA THR A 191 -14.99 -2.80 -0.07
C THR A 191 -15.57 -1.44 0.33
N CYS A 192 -16.90 -1.37 0.43
CA CYS A 192 -17.63 -0.15 0.81
C CYS A 192 -18.01 -0.23 2.28
N PHE A 193 -17.51 0.70 3.09
CA PHE A 193 -17.80 0.78 4.53
C PHE A 193 -19.02 1.66 4.75
N ILE A 194 -20.14 1.00 5.00
CA ILE A 194 -21.44 1.64 5.21
C ILE A 194 -21.41 2.47 6.49
N GLN A 195 -21.88 3.71 6.37
CA GLN A 195 -22.14 4.61 7.47
C GLN A 195 -23.63 4.98 7.42
N PRO A 196 -24.52 4.35 8.23
CA PRO A 196 -25.94 4.68 8.22
C PRO A 196 -26.22 6.16 8.42
N GLN A 197 -25.54 6.79 9.36
CA GLN A 197 -25.53 8.24 9.59
C GLN A 197 -24.20 8.70 10.18
N ALA A 198 -23.91 9.98 10.07
CA ALA A 198 -22.69 10.59 10.62
C ALA A 198 -22.95 11.35 11.93
N ASP A 199 -24.10 12.03 12.06
CA ASP A 199 -24.48 12.82 13.21
C ASP A 199 -25.68 12.20 13.95
N TYR A 200 -25.41 11.55 15.07
CA TYR A 200 -26.40 10.87 15.89
C TYR A 200 -27.19 11.84 16.82
N LYS A 201 -26.91 13.15 16.73
CA LYS A 201 -27.51 14.19 17.57
C LYS A 201 -28.41 15.17 16.83
N ASP A 202 -28.44 15.14 15.52
CA ASP A 202 -29.23 16.05 14.68
C ASP A 202 -30.75 15.69 14.65
N GLY A 203 -31.10 14.49 15.13
CA GLY A 203 -32.48 13.99 15.17
C GLY A 203 -32.98 13.46 13.82
N ILE A 204 -32.10 13.31 12.84
CA ILE A 204 -32.40 12.69 11.55
C ILE A 204 -32.14 11.19 11.66
N GLU A 205 -33.12 10.37 11.31
CA GLU A 205 -32.97 8.92 11.35
C GLU A 205 -32.63 8.39 9.94
N PRO A 206 -31.73 7.37 9.84
CA PRO A 206 -31.41 6.77 8.56
C PRO A 206 -32.56 5.90 8.02
N ASP A 207 -32.79 5.94 6.70
CA ASP A 207 -33.80 5.12 6.02
C ASP A 207 -33.12 3.88 5.40
N SER A 208 -33.57 2.69 5.84
CA SER A 208 -33.01 1.42 5.39
C SER A 208 -33.54 0.94 4.03
N GLU A 209 -34.48 1.63 3.38
CA GLU A 209 -35.12 1.21 2.12
C GLU A 209 -34.09 0.90 1.00
N PHE A 210 -33.01 1.66 0.94
CA PHE A 210 -31.99 1.48 -0.11
C PHE A 210 -30.85 0.50 0.26
N LEU A 211 -30.84 -0.08 1.45
CA LEU A 211 -29.75 -1.00 1.84
C LEU A 211 -29.72 -2.23 0.92
N GLU A 212 -30.89 -2.85 0.66
CA GLU A 212 -30.99 -4.02 -0.22
C GLU A 212 -30.53 -3.68 -1.65
N PHE A 213 -30.86 -2.48 -2.15
CA PHE A 213 -30.37 -2.00 -3.43
C PHE A 213 -28.84 -2.00 -3.48
N TYR A 214 -28.17 -1.39 -2.50
CA TYR A 214 -26.70 -1.33 -2.48
C TYR A 214 -26.07 -2.71 -2.31
N LEU A 215 -26.58 -3.56 -1.42
CA LEU A 215 -26.06 -4.93 -1.25
C LEU A 215 -26.17 -5.76 -2.54
N LYS A 216 -27.24 -5.57 -3.31
CA LYS A 216 -27.38 -6.19 -4.63
C LYS A 216 -26.34 -5.62 -5.63
N GLN A 217 -26.18 -4.30 -5.67
CA GLN A 217 -25.20 -3.65 -6.52
C GLN A 217 -23.76 -4.09 -6.19
N PHE A 218 -23.39 -4.16 -4.91
CA PHE A 218 -22.09 -4.65 -4.49
C PHE A 218 -21.83 -6.07 -4.98
N LYS A 219 -22.81 -6.95 -4.85
CA LYS A 219 -22.71 -8.31 -5.37
C LYS A 219 -22.51 -8.35 -6.89
N GLU A 220 -23.24 -7.53 -7.64
CA GLU A 220 -23.11 -7.42 -9.11
C GLU A 220 -21.70 -6.92 -9.52
N GLN A 221 -21.11 -6.04 -8.73
CA GLN A 221 -19.78 -5.48 -8.95
C GLN A 221 -18.64 -6.27 -8.29
N SER A 222 -18.91 -7.45 -7.73
CA SER A 222 -17.92 -8.21 -6.95
C SER A 222 -17.27 -7.41 -5.82
N ALA A 223 -18.02 -6.43 -5.29
CA ALA A 223 -17.65 -5.62 -4.13
C ALA A 223 -18.16 -6.24 -2.83
N GLU A 224 -17.61 -5.77 -1.71
CA GLU A 224 -17.99 -6.18 -0.36
C GLU A 224 -18.56 -5.00 0.42
N ALA A 225 -19.52 -5.28 1.34
CA ALA A 225 -19.96 -4.30 2.33
C ALA A 225 -19.22 -4.53 3.66
N GLY A 226 -18.65 -3.47 4.19
CA GLY A 226 -18.09 -3.37 5.54
C GLY A 226 -18.88 -2.37 6.38
N LEU A 227 -18.42 -2.15 7.63
CA LEU A 227 -19.01 -1.21 8.58
C LEU A 227 -18.03 -0.05 8.83
N SER A 228 -18.48 1.19 8.74
CA SER A 228 -17.71 2.34 9.22
C SER A 228 -17.98 2.59 10.69
N MET A 229 -16.92 2.66 11.48
CA MET A 229 -16.98 3.06 12.90
C MET A 229 -16.75 4.56 13.08
N GLU A 230 -16.50 5.30 12.00
CA GLU A 230 -16.36 6.75 12.04
C GLU A 230 -17.72 7.43 12.27
N TYR A 231 -17.72 8.52 13.04
CA TYR A 231 -18.88 9.36 13.27
C TYR A 231 -18.46 10.81 13.50
N LYS A 232 -19.34 11.73 13.14
CA LYS A 232 -19.14 13.16 13.36
C LYS A 232 -19.57 13.59 14.76
N SER A 233 -20.73 13.07 15.23
CA SER A 233 -21.30 13.41 16.52
C SER A 233 -22.11 12.22 17.07
N ALA A 234 -21.66 11.69 18.20
CA ALA A 234 -22.37 10.73 19.05
C ALA A 234 -21.90 10.93 20.51
N ASP A 235 -22.62 10.37 21.50
CA ASP A 235 -22.16 10.41 22.89
C ASP A 235 -21.00 9.42 23.12
N SER A 236 -21.02 8.29 22.40
CA SER A 236 -19.96 7.28 22.46
C SER A 236 -19.99 6.41 21.18
N LEU A 237 -18.93 5.65 20.95
CA LEU A 237 -18.90 4.62 19.92
C LEU A 237 -19.94 3.52 20.19
N GLU A 238 -20.20 3.19 21.45
CA GLU A 238 -21.20 2.20 21.85
C GLU A 238 -22.62 2.64 21.41
N GLU A 239 -22.98 3.91 21.63
CA GLU A 239 -24.24 4.48 21.13
C GLU A 239 -24.38 4.36 19.62
N LYS A 240 -23.30 4.72 18.90
CA LYS A 240 -23.28 4.57 17.43
C LYS A 240 -23.53 3.11 17.02
N VAL A 241 -22.79 2.17 17.61
CA VAL A 241 -22.89 0.73 17.25
C VAL A 241 -24.27 0.18 17.56
N ASP A 242 -24.90 0.61 18.66
CA ASP A 242 -26.27 0.20 19.01
C ASP A 242 -27.30 0.72 17.99
N ARG A 243 -27.23 2.00 17.63
CA ARG A 243 -28.14 2.61 16.65
C ARG A 243 -27.94 2.07 15.25
N ASP A 244 -26.68 1.86 14.82
CA ASP A 244 -26.38 1.15 13.57
C ASP A 244 -26.95 -0.27 13.59
N GLY A 245 -26.85 -0.96 14.74
CA GLY A 245 -27.42 -2.28 14.92
C GLY A 245 -28.95 -2.31 14.74
N GLU A 246 -29.64 -1.27 15.22
CA GLU A 246 -31.10 -1.11 14.98
C GLU A 246 -31.40 -0.85 13.49
N PHE A 247 -30.63 0.00 12.81
CA PHE A 247 -30.78 0.26 11.38
C PHE A 247 -30.64 -1.03 10.56
N PHE A 248 -29.57 -1.82 10.77
CA PHE A 248 -29.35 -3.07 10.04
C PHE A 248 -30.37 -4.15 10.39
N ALA A 249 -30.86 -4.17 11.62
CA ALA A 249 -31.93 -5.10 12.01
C ALA A 249 -33.27 -4.76 11.34
N ASN A 250 -33.58 -3.47 11.20
CA ASN A 250 -34.79 -2.99 10.55
C ASN A 250 -34.83 -3.30 9.03
N ALA A 251 -33.63 -3.36 8.41
CA ALA A 251 -33.50 -3.70 6.99
C ALA A 251 -33.76 -5.20 6.68
N ASP A 252 -33.93 -6.05 7.69
CA ASP A 252 -34.17 -7.52 7.59
C ASP A 252 -33.19 -8.22 6.64
N SER A 253 -31.91 -7.80 6.68
CA SER A 253 -30.85 -8.31 5.81
C SER A 253 -30.05 -9.41 6.51
N ASP A 254 -29.89 -10.56 5.82
CA ASP A 254 -29.04 -11.67 6.24
C ASP A 254 -27.53 -11.43 5.95
N TYR A 255 -27.16 -10.26 5.42
CA TYR A 255 -25.77 -9.95 5.09
C TYR A 255 -24.89 -9.92 6.34
N ARG A 256 -23.68 -10.50 6.23
CA ARG A 256 -22.71 -10.58 7.32
C ARG A 256 -21.51 -9.71 7.00
N TYR A 257 -21.32 -8.68 7.80
CA TYR A 257 -20.22 -7.74 7.64
C TYR A 257 -18.94 -8.34 8.22
N GLY A 258 -17.97 -8.66 7.34
CA GLY A 258 -16.68 -9.27 7.73
C GLY A 258 -15.60 -8.24 8.03
N ALA A 259 -15.76 -6.99 7.56
CA ALA A 259 -14.77 -5.94 7.69
C ALA A 259 -15.36 -4.70 8.36
N ALA A 260 -14.52 -3.98 9.15
CA ALA A 260 -14.85 -2.67 9.67
C ALA A 260 -13.68 -1.68 9.51
N PHE A 261 -14.03 -0.43 9.24
CA PHE A 261 -13.09 0.70 9.29
C PHE A 261 -13.22 1.43 10.62
N ALA A 262 -12.09 1.75 11.23
CA ALA A 262 -12.04 2.59 12.43
C ALA A 262 -10.83 3.53 12.37
N GLU A 263 -10.97 4.72 12.94
CA GLU A 263 -9.80 5.56 13.22
C GLU A 263 -8.88 4.87 14.23
N GLU A 264 -7.57 5.15 14.17
CA GLU A 264 -6.59 4.56 15.08
C GLU A 264 -6.95 4.73 16.55
N ARG A 265 -7.51 5.90 16.92
CA ARG A 265 -7.91 6.22 18.29
C ARG A 265 -9.02 5.31 18.83
N ASP A 266 -9.89 4.81 17.96
CA ASP A 266 -11.09 4.05 18.31
C ASP A 266 -10.88 2.53 18.21
N LEU A 267 -9.73 2.05 17.72
CA LEU A 267 -9.45 0.62 17.52
C LEU A 267 -9.66 -0.21 18.79
N THR A 268 -9.20 0.28 19.94
CA THR A 268 -9.36 -0.43 21.23
C THR A 268 -10.82 -0.55 21.61
N ASP A 269 -11.60 0.49 21.40
CA ASP A 269 -13.04 0.52 21.75
C ASP A 269 -13.82 -0.40 20.80
N VAL A 270 -13.50 -0.41 19.52
CA VAL A 270 -14.09 -1.38 18.54
C VAL A 270 -13.80 -2.83 18.95
N LEU A 271 -12.58 -3.13 19.39
CA LEU A 271 -12.23 -4.46 19.87
C LEU A 271 -13.00 -4.86 21.13
N ASN A 272 -13.21 -3.92 22.04
CA ASN A 272 -14.02 -4.14 23.25
C ASN A 272 -15.50 -4.40 22.93
N LEU A 273 -16.01 -3.84 21.83
CA LEU A 273 -17.38 -4.01 21.36
C LEU A 273 -17.56 -5.19 20.40
N SER A 274 -16.52 -5.99 20.12
CA SER A 274 -16.53 -7.07 19.13
C SER A 274 -17.58 -8.18 19.38
N GLU A 275 -18.03 -8.35 20.62
CA GLU A 275 -19.08 -9.31 20.98
C GLU A 275 -20.51 -8.81 20.71
N ILE A 276 -20.71 -7.54 20.39
CA ILE A 276 -22.00 -6.98 20.03
C ILE A 276 -22.46 -7.61 18.72
N LYS A 277 -23.76 -7.88 18.60
CA LYS A 277 -24.38 -8.58 17.45
C LYS A 277 -23.94 -8.04 16.09
N LEU A 278 -23.82 -6.71 15.96
CA LEU A 278 -23.40 -6.06 14.70
C LEU A 278 -21.96 -6.43 14.33
N LEU A 279 -21.05 -6.41 15.29
CA LEU A 279 -19.61 -6.60 15.09
C LEU A 279 -19.16 -8.06 15.18
N LYS A 280 -20.03 -8.98 15.61
CA LYS A 280 -19.71 -10.39 15.87
C LYS A 280 -19.05 -11.12 14.69
N ASN A 281 -19.35 -10.74 13.45
CA ASN A 281 -18.81 -11.38 12.26
C ASN A 281 -17.58 -10.63 11.71
N VAL A 282 -17.20 -9.50 12.29
CA VAL A 282 -16.03 -8.74 11.85
C VAL A 282 -14.78 -9.55 12.17
N SER A 283 -14.04 -9.90 11.15
CA SER A 283 -12.77 -10.65 11.22
C SER A 283 -11.56 -9.81 10.85
N THR A 284 -11.79 -8.65 10.24
CA THR A 284 -10.74 -7.71 9.88
C THR A 284 -11.12 -6.26 10.17
N LEU A 285 -10.18 -5.53 10.76
CA LEU A 285 -10.24 -4.09 10.90
C LEU A 285 -9.29 -3.43 9.93
N ILE A 286 -9.67 -2.28 9.38
CA ILE A 286 -8.75 -1.39 8.70
C ILE A 286 -8.68 -0.05 9.43
N CYS A 287 -7.50 0.56 9.38
CA CYS A 287 -7.27 1.94 9.80
C CYS A 287 -6.27 2.61 8.89
N GLU A 288 -6.19 3.92 8.94
CA GLU A 288 -5.13 4.66 8.25
C GLU A 288 -3.75 4.21 8.74
N TYR A 289 -2.78 4.25 7.82
CA TYR A 289 -1.39 3.89 8.14
C TYR A 289 -0.82 4.79 9.24
N THR A 290 -0.24 4.15 10.23
CA THR A 290 0.57 4.81 11.26
C THR A 290 1.87 4.01 11.49
N GLU A 291 2.90 4.66 12.05
CA GLU A 291 4.15 3.97 12.41
C GLU A 291 4.00 3.08 13.67
N LYS A 292 2.85 3.13 14.34
CA LYS A 292 2.61 2.40 15.60
C LYS A 292 2.25 0.94 15.40
N HIS A 293 1.69 0.62 14.23
CA HIS A 293 1.22 -0.72 13.91
C HIS A 293 1.94 -1.29 12.68
N PRO A 294 2.21 -2.60 12.64
CA PRO A 294 2.62 -3.26 11.41
C PRO A 294 1.55 -3.07 10.32
N VAL A 295 1.99 -3.08 9.06
CA VAL A 295 1.07 -2.92 7.90
C VAL A 295 -0.04 -3.95 7.91
N VAL A 296 0.28 -5.20 8.29
CA VAL A 296 -0.68 -6.27 8.54
C VAL A 296 -0.29 -6.99 9.84
N SER A 297 -1.26 -7.26 10.70
CA SER A 297 -1.05 -7.92 11.99
C SER A 297 -2.35 -8.52 12.53
N TYR A 298 -2.27 -9.20 13.65
CA TYR A 298 -3.44 -9.50 14.47
C TYR A 298 -3.72 -8.35 15.43
N ALA A 299 -4.98 -7.85 15.47
CA ALA A 299 -5.46 -6.92 16.48
C ALA A 299 -5.95 -7.65 17.73
N SER A 300 -6.47 -8.88 17.57
CA SER A 300 -6.84 -9.81 18.63
C SER A 300 -6.63 -11.24 18.14
N ASP A 301 -6.92 -12.25 18.95
CA ASP A 301 -6.80 -13.66 18.55
C ASP A 301 -7.62 -14.01 17.30
N SER A 302 -8.70 -13.29 17.02
CA SER A 302 -9.64 -13.59 15.93
C SER A 302 -9.72 -12.49 14.86
N ILE A 303 -9.24 -11.28 15.12
CA ILE A 303 -9.39 -10.11 14.24
C ILE A 303 -8.03 -9.67 13.74
N THR A 304 -7.87 -9.53 12.42
CA THR A 304 -6.69 -8.94 11.80
C THR A 304 -6.82 -7.42 11.70
N LEU A 305 -5.68 -6.72 11.70
CA LEU A 305 -5.56 -5.31 11.39
C LEU A 305 -4.79 -5.15 10.08
N GLN A 306 -5.37 -4.42 9.14
CA GLN A 306 -4.78 -4.15 7.84
C GLN A 306 -4.71 -2.63 7.62
N SER A 307 -3.52 -2.08 7.45
CA SER A 307 -3.35 -0.64 7.25
C SER A 307 -3.76 -0.20 5.85
N VAL A 308 -4.42 0.95 5.79
CA VAL A 308 -4.60 1.72 4.55
C VAL A 308 -3.28 2.43 4.25
N VAL A 309 -2.63 2.08 3.15
CA VAL A 309 -1.27 2.57 2.82
C VAL A 309 -1.25 3.66 1.75
N GLY A 310 -2.38 3.90 1.08
CA GLY A 310 -2.56 4.94 0.08
C GLY A 310 -3.85 5.74 0.31
N ASP A 311 -3.75 7.07 0.25
CA ASP A 311 -4.91 7.97 0.26
C ASP A 311 -5.30 8.29 -1.19
N GLY A 312 -6.54 7.97 -1.56
CA GLY A 312 -7.05 8.19 -2.91
C GLY A 312 -7.09 9.66 -3.31
N MET A 313 -7.19 10.57 -2.34
CA MET A 313 -7.27 12.01 -2.57
C MET A 313 -5.90 12.70 -2.51
N HIS A 314 -4.96 12.16 -1.72
CA HIS A 314 -3.68 12.79 -1.45
C HIS A 314 -2.51 11.89 -1.85
N TYR A 315 -1.92 12.18 -3.00
CA TYR A 315 -0.72 11.52 -3.48
C TYR A 315 0.51 12.34 -3.08
N THR A 316 1.40 11.76 -2.29
CA THR A 316 2.72 12.33 -1.98
C THR A 316 3.84 11.36 -2.35
N TYR A 317 5.05 11.87 -2.54
CA TYR A 317 6.19 11.05 -2.95
C TYR A 317 6.69 10.12 -1.84
N SER A 318 6.59 10.55 -0.58
CA SER A 318 6.91 9.67 0.55
C SER A 318 5.92 8.53 0.69
N ALA A 319 4.62 8.80 0.51
CA ALA A 319 3.57 7.78 0.52
C ALA A 319 3.72 6.79 -0.65
N ASP A 320 4.06 7.28 -1.86
CA ASP A 320 4.32 6.41 -3.01
C ASP A 320 5.54 5.50 -2.78
N LEU A 321 6.65 6.07 -2.32
CA LEU A 321 7.86 5.28 -2.02
C LEU A 321 7.58 4.23 -0.93
N ARG A 322 6.83 4.60 0.12
CA ARG A 322 6.41 3.67 1.18
C ARG A 322 5.53 2.56 0.62
N MET A 323 4.52 2.90 -0.19
CA MET A 323 3.62 1.91 -0.78
C MET A 323 4.38 0.93 -1.69
N ARG A 324 5.30 1.41 -2.54
CA ARG A 324 6.17 0.55 -3.37
C ARG A 324 7.06 -0.36 -2.53
N SER A 325 7.56 0.14 -1.42
CA SER A 325 8.34 -0.65 -0.48
C SER A 325 7.51 -1.76 0.17
N ILE A 326 6.28 -1.43 0.61
CA ILE A 326 5.33 -2.39 1.14
C ILE A 326 4.94 -3.44 0.09
N GLN A 327 4.67 -3.03 -1.15
CA GLN A 327 4.42 -3.95 -2.26
C GLN A 327 5.60 -4.90 -2.48
N SER A 328 6.83 -4.40 -2.44
CA SER A 328 8.04 -5.20 -2.61
C SER A 328 8.23 -6.23 -1.51
N ALA A 329 7.93 -5.88 -0.25
CA ALA A 329 8.13 -6.76 0.90
C ALA A 329 6.95 -7.69 1.18
N LEU A 330 5.73 -7.21 0.98
CA LEU A 330 4.52 -7.88 1.44
C LEU A 330 3.54 -8.25 0.32
N GLY A 331 3.75 -7.74 -0.91
CA GLY A 331 2.75 -7.89 -1.97
C GLY A 331 1.38 -7.36 -1.56
N TYR A 332 1.33 -6.25 -0.82
CA TYR A 332 0.12 -5.72 -0.21
C TYR A 332 -0.08 -4.25 -0.52
N THR A 333 -1.34 -3.89 -0.84
CA THR A 333 -1.81 -2.51 -0.86
C THR A 333 -3.24 -2.41 -0.37
N ASN A 334 -3.58 -1.27 0.22
CA ASN A 334 -4.94 -0.84 0.49
C ASN A 334 -5.01 0.67 0.27
N ILE A 335 -5.81 1.08 -0.69
CA ILE A 335 -6.03 2.48 -1.05
C ILE A 335 -7.41 2.87 -0.55
N MET A 336 -7.52 4.02 0.10
CA MET A 336 -8.79 4.49 0.67
C MET A 336 -9.28 5.75 -0.02
N LEU A 337 -10.59 5.81 -0.21
CA LEU A 337 -11.32 7.04 -0.47
C LEU A 337 -12.34 7.23 0.66
N ASN A 338 -12.16 8.27 1.46
CA ASN A 338 -13.15 8.70 2.46
C ASN A 338 -14.16 9.66 1.81
N LEU A 339 -15.43 9.29 1.85
CA LEU A 339 -16.50 10.04 1.20
C LEU A 339 -17.25 11.00 2.14
N GLN A 340 -16.81 11.07 3.42
CA GLN A 340 -17.42 11.96 4.40
C GLN A 340 -17.46 13.43 3.96
N ASP A 341 -16.37 13.92 3.34
CA ASP A 341 -16.23 15.33 2.95
C ASP A 341 -17.21 15.73 1.84
N ILE A 342 -17.71 14.77 1.04
CA ILE A 342 -18.72 15.07 -0.01
C ILE A 342 -20.07 15.39 0.64
N PHE A 343 -20.42 14.69 1.70
CA PHE A 343 -21.67 14.88 2.42
C PHE A 343 -21.61 16.06 3.41
N TRP A 344 -20.38 16.46 3.79
CA TRP A 344 -20.09 17.56 4.70
C TRP A 344 -19.04 18.51 4.12
N PRO A 345 -19.28 19.10 2.92
CA PRO A 345 -18.27 19.89 2.23
C PRO A 345 -17.91 21.16 3.02
N GLN A 346 -16.62 21.43 3.11
CA GLN A 346 -16.09 22.63 3.75
C GLN A 346 -15.74 23.71 2.73
N ASN A 347 -15.61 23.33 1.47
CA ASN A 347 -15.24 24.23 0.38
C ASN A 347 -15.57 23.59 -0.98
N GLU A 348 -15.44 24.38 -2.07
CA GLU A 348 -15.73 23.91 -3.42
C GLU A 348 -14.89 22.71 -3.89
N LYS A 349 -13.73 22.42 -3.26
CA LYS A 349 -12.88 21.30 -3.64
C LYS A 349 -13.44 19.95 -3.15
N ASP A 350 -14.37 19.98 -2.20
CA ASP A 350 -15.03 18.81 -1.63
C ASP A 350 -16.25 18.37 -2.48
N ARG A 351 -16.52 19.10 -3.57
CA ARG A 351 -17.54 18.69 -4.54
C ARG A 351 -17.11 17.42 -5.28
N TRP A 352 -18.07 16.51 -5.48
CA TRP A 352 -17.80 15.21 -6.09
C TRP A 352 -17.11 15.32 -7.45
N GLU A 353 -17.51 16.24 -8.31
CA GLU A 353 -16.92 16.40 -9.64
C GLU A 353 -15.42 16.77 -9.61
N ILE A 354 -14.97 17.37 -8.51
CA ILE A 354 -13.55 17.69 -8.30
C ILE A 354 -12.83 16.50 -7.65
N MET A 355 -13.45 15.88 -6.64
CA MET A 355 -12.91 14.74 -5.92
C MET A 355 -12.79 13.52 -6.84
N GLU A 356 -13.82 13.22 -7.64
CA GLU A 356 -13.83 12.14 -8.63
C GLU A 356 -12.64 12.22 -9.58
N ARG A 357 -12.40 13.38 -10.20
CA ARG A 357 -11.28 13.56 -11.11
C ARG A 357 -9.94 13.38 -10.43
N ARG A 358 -9.80 13.87 -9.19
CA ARG A 358 -8.59 13.74 -8.42
C ARG A 358 -8.37 12.27 -8.03
N PHE A 359 -9.39 11.62 -7.51
CA PHE A 359 -9.34 10.20 -7.16
C PHE A 359 -9.00 9.32 -8.37
N ALA A 360 -9.72 9.47 -9.48
CA ALA A 360 -9.45 8.73 -10.71
C ALA A 360 -8.01 8.98 -11.22
N SER A 361 -7.55 10.23 -11.22
CA SER A 361 -6.18 10.58 -11.61
C SER A 361 -5.15 9.96 -10.68
N ASN A 362 -5.33 10.04 -9.37
CA ASN A 362 -4.39 9.48 -8.41
C ASN A 362 -4.37 7.94 -8.49
N LEU A 363 -5.54 7.31 -8.52
CA LEU A 363 -5.66 5.86 -8.59
C LEU A 363 -5.02 5.31 -9.88
N LEU A 364 -5.45 5.79 -11.04
CA LEU A 364 -5.04 5.21 -12.33
C LEU A 364 -3.64 5.63 -12.77
N THR A 365 -3.15 6.79 -12.34
CA THR A 365 -1.85 7.31 -12.76
C THR A 365 -0.72 6.88 -11.82
N TYR A 366 -1.00 6.80 -10.52
CA TYR A 366 0.04 6.60 -9.50
C TYR A 366 -0.15 5.32 -8.70
N TRP A 367 -1.27 5.18 -7.96
CA TRP A 367 -1.45 4.10 -6.99
C TRP A 367 -1.54 2.72 -7.64
N ASN A 368 -2.20 2.61 -8.79
CA ASN A 368 -2.38 1.35 -9.50
C ASN A 368 -1.33 1.10 -10.62
N LYS A 369 -0.25 1.88 -10.63
CA LYS A 369 0.80 1.78 -11.66
C LYS A 369 1.51 0.44 -11.65
N PHE A 370 1.73 -0.15 -10.48
CA PHE A 370 2.31 -1.48 -10.31
C PHE A 370 1.21 -2.46 -9.86
N ASN A 371 0.46 -2.96 -10.82
CA ASN A 371 -0.68 -3.85 -10.63
C ASN A 371 -0.29 -5.30 -11.02
N CYS A 372 0.48 -5.97 -10.16
CA CYS A 372 0.90 -7.36 -10.37
C CYS A 372 0.37 -8.32 -9.31
N PHE A 373 -0.25 -7.81 -8.27
CA PHE A 373 -0.84 -8.60 -7.20
C PHE A 373 -2.35 -8.76 -7.40
N THR A 374 -2.95 -9.70 -6.69
CA THR A 374 -4.36 -10.03 -6.87
C THR A 374 -5.26 -8.93 -6.29
N ALA A 375 -6.21 -8.45 -7.09
CA ALA A 375 -7.30 -7.61 -6.60
C ALA A 375 -8.20 -8.40 -5.63
N THR A 376 -8.40 -7.88 -4.42
CA THR A 376 -9.15 -8.54 -3.35
C THR A 376 -10.15 -7.59 -2.71
N THR A 377 -11.27 -8.14 -2.23
CA THR A 377 -12.04 -7.50 -1.17
C THR A 377 -11.33 -7.74 0.16
N LEU A 378 -11.75 -7.04 1.22
CA LEU A 378 -11.06 -7.17 2.51
C LEU A 378 -11.25 -8.54 3.17
N SER A 379 -12.39 -9.22 2.98
CA SER A 379 -12.55 -10.60 3.43
C SER A 379 -11.69 -11.60 2.64
N GLU A 380 -11.44 -11.35 1.35
CA GLU A 380 -10.49 -12.14 0.56
C GLU A 380 -9.04 -11.85 1.01
N SER A 381 -8.73 -10.59 1.25
CA SER A 381 -7.43 -10.15 1.80
C SER A 381 -7.17 -10.74 3.19
N ASP A 382 -8.16 -10.75 4.09
CA ASP A 382 -8.05 -11.31 5.44
C ASP A 382 -7.59 -12.77 5.43
N ARG A 383 -8.14 -13.59 4.55
CA ARG A 383 -7.71 -14.99 4.42
C ARG A 383 -6.23 -15.09 4.04
N ARG A 384 -5.77 -14.24 3.12
CA ARG A 384 -4.37 -14.21 2.68
C ARG A 384 -3.44 -13.65 3.74
N VAL A 385 -3.87 -12.60 4.46
CA VAL A 385 -3.15 -12.04 5.61
C VAL A 385 -2.96 -13.09 6.69
N ARG A 386 -4.01 -13.85 7.02
CA ARG A 386 -3.92 -14.98 8.00
C ARG A 386 -2.97 -16.07 7.52
N THR A 387 -3.00 -16.42 6.25
CA THR A 387 -2.03 -17.37 5.68
C THR A 387 -0.62 -16.84 5.84
N PHE A 388 -0.35 -15.60 5.43
CA PHE A 388 0.94 -14.93 5.53
C PHE A 388 1.45 -14.85 6.99
N LEU A 389 0.60 -14.45 7.94
CA LEU A 389 0.99 -14.32 9.36
C LEU A 389 1.26 -15.66 10.05
N ASN A 390 0.81 -16.79 9.49
CA ASN A 390 0.93 -18.12 10.08
C ASN A 390 1.74 -19.09 9.21
N VAL A 391 2.37 -18.62 8.13
CA VAL A 391 3.21 -19.46 7.29
C VAL A 391 4.65 -19.49 7.81
N ASP A 392 5.17 -20.71 8.01
CA ASP A 392 6.61 -20.96 8.12
C ASP A 392 7.08 -21.63 6.84
N TYR A 393 8.32 -21.39 6.46
CA TYR A 393 8.91 -21.97 5.26
C TYR A 393 10.40 -22.25 5.42
N THR A 394 10.89 -23.14 4.60
CA THR A 394 12.32 -23.36 4.38
C THR A 394 12.59 -23.43 2.88
N GLU A 395 13.77 -23.00 2.49
CA GLU A 395 14.20 -23.06 1.11
C GLU A 395 15.60 -23.68 1.01
N SER A 396 15.86 -24.33 -0.11
CA SER A 396 17.18 -24.85 -0.45
C SER A 396 17.36 -24.85 -1.95
N ARG A 397 18.61 -24.74 -2.38
CA ARG A 397 18.97 -24.83 -3.80
C ARG A 397 19.97 -25.94 -4.01
N GLU A 398 19.66 -26.83 -4.95
CA GLU A 398 20.59 -27.86 -5.46
C GLU A 398 20.73 -27.62 -6.97
N GLU A 399 21.91 -27.21 -7.38
CA GLU A 399 22.21 -26.83 -8.77
C GLU A 399 21.21 -25.77 -9.31
N ASN A 400 20.36 -26.14 -10.24
CA ASN A 400 19.36 -25.27 -10.86
C ASN A 400 17.93 -25.51 -10.35
N VAL A 401 17.78 -26.26 -9.25
CA VAL A 401 16.47 -26.53 -8.63
C VAL A 401 16.40 -25.83 -7.26
N ILE A 402 15.43 -24.92 -7.10
CA ILE A 402 15.07 -24.31 -5.83
C ILE A 402 13.89 -25.09 -5.27
N THR A 403 14.04 -25.63 -4.06
CA THR A 403 12.98 -26.33 -3.34
C THR A 403 12.48 -25.46 -2.21
N LEU A 404 11.19 -25.11 -2.26
CA LEU A 404 10.46 -24.38 -1.23
C LEU A 404 9.56 -25.35 -0.47
N ASN A 405 9.71 -25.45 0.86
CA ASN A 405 8.80 -26.19 1.71
C ASN A 405 8.04 -25.19 2.59
N THR A 406 6.72 -25.29 2.60
CA THR A 406 5.84 -24.39 3.34
C THR A 406 4.88 -25.14 4.26
N THR A 407 4.59 -24.57 5.43
CA THR A 407 3.60 -25.13 6.38
C THR A 407 2.16 -24.91 5.95
N LYS A 408 1.92 -24.02 4.97
CA LYS A 408 0.59 -23.68 4.43
C LYS A 408 0.59 -23.84 2.92
N ALA A 409 -0.23 -24.75 2.40
CA ALA A 409 -0.66 -24.69 1.00
C ALA A 409 -1.49 -23.42 0.76
N ASP A 410 -1.70 -23.05 -0.49
CA ASP A 410 -2.37 -21.80 -0.91
C ASP A 410 -1.68 -20.57 -0.30
N SER A 411 -0.34 -20.57 -0.30
CA SER A 411 0.49 -19.44 0.14
C SER A 411 1.26 -18.82 -1.01
N TRP A 412 1.58 -17.55 -0.87
CA TRP A 412 2.19 -16.75 -1.92
C TRP A 412 3.59 -16.30 -1.54
N PHE A 413 4.49 -16.30 -2.53
CA PHE A 413 5.89 -15.91 -2.34
C PHE A 413 6.34 -15.02 -3.52
N ILE A 414 7.35 -14.20 -3.28
CA ILE A 414 8.14 -13.57 -4.35
C ILE A 414 9.46 -14.33 -4.43
N LEU A 415 9.82 -14.77 -5.64
CA LEU A 415 11.15 -15.27 -5.98
C LEU A 415 11.88 -14.21 -6.81
N ARG A 416 13.09 -13.82 -6.37
CA ARG A 416 13.98 -12.92 -7.10
C ARG A 416 15.28 -13.66 -7.45
N THR A 417 15.67 -13.65 -8.75
CA THR A 417 16.66 -14.60 -9.32
C THR A 417 17.87 -13.96 -9.97
N HIS A 418 18.04 -12.63 -9.93
CA HIS A 418 19.12 -11.94 -10.63
C HIS A 418 19.25 -12.23 -12.15
N GLY A 419 18.14 -12.57 -12.81
CA GLY A 419 18.06 -12.75 -14.25
C GLY A 419 17.89 -14.18 -14.72
N GLU A 420 17.96 -15.16 -13.84
CA GLU A 420 17.58 -16.54 -14.15
C GLU A 420 16.07 -16.62 -14.44
N LYS A 421 15.71 -17.52 -15.36
CA LYS A 421 14.32 -17.74 -15.75
C LYS A 421 13.83 -19.06 -15.15
N ILE A 422 12.57 -19.08 -14.75
CA ILE A 422 11.91 -20.32 -14.38
C ILE A 422 11.61 -21.08 -15.67
N GLU A 423 12.12 -22.32 -15.78
CA GLU A 423 11.85 -23.26 -16.87
C GLU A 423 10.67 -24.16 -16.56
N ASP A 424 10.57 -24.64 -15.33
CA ASP A 424 9.51 -25.52 -14.88
C ASP A 424 9.19 -25.30 -13.38
N ILE A 425 7.98 -25.67 -12.96
CA ILE A 425 7.54 -25.62 -11.57
C ILE A 425 6.61 -26.78 -11.24
N GLU A 426 6.88 -27.48 -10.14
CA GLU A 426 6.06 -28.55 -9.61
C GLU A 426 5.49 -28.13 -8.25
N GLY A 427 4.23 -28.50 -7.94
CA GLY A 427 3.57 -28.22 -6.66
C GLY A 427 3.08 -26.79 -6.50
N GLY A 428 3.06 -26.01 -7.59
CA GLY A 428 2.58 -24.64 -7.60
C GLY A 428 2.54 -24.04 -9.00
N SER A 429 2.26 -22.74 -9.05
CA SER A 429 2.27 -21.96 -10.28
C SER A 429 3.10 -20.69 -10.15
N GLN A 430 3.50 -20.09 -11.26
CA GLN A 430 4.31 -18.89 -11.29
C GLN A 430 3.76 -17.85 -12.27
N THR A 431 3.93 -16.58 -11.92
CA THR A 431 3.69 -15.45 -12.81
C THR A 431 4.90 -14.52 -12.77
N LYS A 432 5.47 -14.22 -13.93
CA LYS A 432 6.56 -13.25 -14.00
C LYS A 432 6.02 -11.85 -13.78
N ILE A 433 6.55 -11.14 -12.74
CA ILE A 433 6.14 -9.78 -12.40
C ILE A 433 7.14 -8.72 -12.86
N GLU A 434 8.43 -9.07 -12.90
CA GLU A 434 9.50 -8.24 -13.46
C GLU A 434 10.58 -9.09 -14.15
N LYS A 435 11.63 -8.43 -14.62
CA LYS A 435 12.75 -9.11 -15.28
C LYS A 435 13.35 -10.20 -14.39
N ASP A 436 13.55 -9.89 -13.11
CA ASP A 436 14.25 -10.69 -12.12
C ASP A 436 13.33 -11.14 -10.97
N ALA A 437 12.00 -11.03 -11.13
CA ALA A 437 11.05 -11.32 -10.07
C ALA A 437 9.83 -12.11 -10.57
N TYR A 438 9.44 -13.09 -9.78
CA TYR A 438 8.30 -13.97 -10.03
C TYR A 438 7.40 -14.05 -8.81
N LEU A 439 6.10 -14.02 -9.04
CA LEU A 439 5.08 -14.38 -8.07
C LEU A 439 4.91 -15.89 -8.09
N ILE A 440 5.12 -16.55 -6.97
CA ILE A 440 4.97 -18.00 -6.80
C ILE A 440 3.74 -18.27 -5.96
N HIS A 441 2.83 -19.08 -6.47
CA HIS A 441 1.72 -19.64 -5.71
C HIS A 441 2.06 -21.08 -5.30
N ALA A 442 2.27 -21.31 -4.02
CA ALA A 442 2.50 -22.65 -3.49
C ALA A 442 1.14 -23.34 -3.29
N GLU A 443 0.77 -24.21 -4.22
CA GLU A 443 -0.48 -24.99 -4.18
C GLU A 443 -0.33 -26.21 -3.28
N ASP A 444 0.91 -26.73 -3.18
CA ASP A 444 1.31 -27.84 -2.30
C ASP A 444 2.27 -27.36 -1.21
N HIS A 445 2.52 -28.21 -0.22
CA HIS A 445 3.50 -27.96 0.85
C HIS A 445 4.96 -27.98 0.37
N THR A 446 5.24 -28.55 -0.80
CA THR A 446 6.57 -28.57 -1.40
C THR A 446 6.45 -28.11 -2.84
N VAL A 447 7.18 -27.06 -3.17
CA VAL A 447 7.26 -26.51 -4.52
C VAL A 447 8.71 -26.65 -5.02
N LYS A 448 8.88 -27.25 -6.20
CA LYS A 448 10.18 -27.34 -6.88
C LYS A 448 10.18 -26.41 -8.06
N ILE A 449 11.15 -25.52 -8.12
CA ILE A 449 11.28 -24.49 -9.13
C ILE A 449 12.59 -24.73 -9.89
N GLN A 450 12.49 -25.15 -11.13
CA GLN A 450 13.65 -25.30 -11.99
C GLN A 450 13.94 -23.98 -12.70
N VAL A 451 15.16 -23.46 -12.51
CA VAL A 451 15.64 -22.26 -13.19
C VAL A 451 16.67 -22.65 -14.27
N ASP A 452 16.82 -21.79 -15.29
CA ASP A 452 17.87 -21.94 -16.28
C ASP A 452 19.25 -21.80 -15.61
N GLU A 453 20.29 -22.33 -16.26
CA GLU A 453 21.66 -22.16 -15.77
C GLU A 453 21.99 -20.67 -15.68
N PRO A 454 22.61 -20.22 -14.56
CA PRO A 454 23.01 -18.82 -14.43
C PRO A 454 23.84 -18.44 -15.64
N GLY A 455 23.30 -17.57 -16.47
CA GLY A 455 24.05 -17.07 -17.62
C GLY A 455 25.34 -16.46 -17.11
N LEU A 456 26.46 -16.75 -17.73
CA LEU A 456 27.83 -16.25 -17.45
C LEU A 456 27.94 -14.71 -17.29
N SER A 457 26.81 -14.00 -17.30
CA SER A 457 26.74 -12.54 -17.20
C SER A 457 26.88 -11.98 -15.78
N TYR A 458 26.77 -12.80 -14.73
CA TYR A 458 26.82 -12.28 -13.35
C TYR A 458 28.27 -12.01 -12.90
N ASP A 459 29.20 -12.87 -13.31
CA ASP A 459 30.62 -12.75 -12.89
C ASP A 459 31.41 -11.68 -13.66
N SER A 460 30.99 -11.29 -14.85
CA SER A 460 31.74 -10.36 -15.71
C SER A 460 31.51 -8.87 -15.39
N ARG A 461 30.56 -8.52 -14.53
CA ARG A 461 30.29 -7.13 -14.12
C ARG A 461 30.90 -6.76 -12.78
N HIS A 462 31.58 -7.70 -12.10
CA HIS A 462 32.16 -7.50 -10.78
C HIS A 462 33.67 -7.80 -10.69
N GLN A 463 34.35 -7.98 -11.86
CA GLN A 463 35.82 -8.01 -11.92
C GLN A 463 36.41 -6.64 -12.29
#